data_193a698b7a9f92a3e1581a058125d30a
#
_entry.id   193a698b7a9f92a3e1581a058125d30a
#
_cell.length_a   1.000
_cell.length_b   1.000
_cell.length_c   1.000
_cell.angle_alpha   90.00
_cell.angle_beta   90.00
_cell.angle_gamma   90.00
#
_symmetry.space_group_name_H-M   'P 1'
#
loop_
_entity.id
_entity.type
_entity.pdbx_description
1 polymer ?
#
loop_
_entity_poly.entity_id
_entity_poly.type
_entity_poly.pdbx_seq_one_letter_code
_entity_poly.pdbx_strand_id
1 'polypeptide(L)'
;HERLVGSEMCIRDSLLVEDAAEAMGATWEGRQCGSYGDYAAVSYNGNKIITGSAGGCLLTNSLEDANQARKWSTQAREAAAWYQNEEVGYNYRMSNVIAGVIRDQYNHLQEHIAEKKAIYNRYKEGLKDLPIKMNPFDETKAEPNYWLSSMLIDEEAMCKQVRGETEALYISETGKSCPTEILDAISSINAEGRPIWKPMHMQPMYRMHEFITVNGSGRAKTNAYI
;
A
#
# COMPACT_ATOMS: atom_id res chain seq x y z
N HIS A 1 0.06 -11.84 -7.20
CA HIS A 1 1.52 -11.72 -7.05
C HIS A 1 2.27 -13.02 -7.32
N GLU A 2 1.71 -14.21 -7.05
CA GLU A 2 2.38 -15.49 -7.30
C GLU A 2 2.79 -15.74 -8.76
N ARG A 3 2.17 -15.07 -9.72
CA ARG A 3 2.47 -15.25 -11.16
C ARG A 3 3.61 -14.38 -11.69
N LEU A 4 4.05 -13.39 -10.95
CA LEU A 4 5.13 -12.49 -11.37
C LEU A 4 6.48 -12.85 -10.75
N VAL A 5 6.51 -13.68 -9.70
CA VAL A 5 7.75 -14.05 -9.01
C VAL A 5 8.26 -15.39 -9.57
N GLY A 6 9.31 -15.35 -10.31
CA GLY A 6 10.14 -16.49 -10.69
C GLY A 6 10.17 -16.90 -12.16
N SER A 7 9.04 -17.13 -12.83
CA SER A 7 9.08 -17.64 -14.20
C SER A 7 8.97 -16.57 -15.29
N GLU A 8 8.27 -15.49 -15.05
CA GLU A 8 8.12 -14.43 -16.05
C GLU A 8 9.20 -13.34 -16.00
N MET A 9 9.83 -13.12 -14.85
CA MET A 9 10.98 -12.22 -14.74
C MET A 9 12.18 -12.73 -15.54
N CYS A 10 12.44 -14.03 -15.49
CA CYS A 10 13.55 -14.64 -16.25
C CYS A 10 13.31 -14.66 -17.77
N ILE A 11 12.06 -14.48 -18.23
CA ILE A 11 11.70 -14.58 -19.65
C ILE A 11 11.76 -13.23 -20.37
N ARG A 12 11.69 -12.10 -19.65
CA ARG A 12 11.46 -10.77 -20.25
C ARG A 12 12.55 -9.74 -20.07
N ASP A 13 13.62 -10.03 -19.37
CA ASP A 13 14.68 -9.05 -18.99
C ASP A 13 14.08 -7.74 -18.42
N SER A 14 12.91 -7.85 -17.79
CA SER A 14 12.20 -6.70 -17.24
C SER A 14 12.64 -6.44 -15.81
N LEU A 15 12.92 -5.19 -15.49
CA LEU A 15 13.17 -4.77 -14.11
C LEU A 15 11.90 -4.89 -13.27
N LEU A 16 12.05 -5.39 -12.06
CA LEU A 16 10.98 -5.46 -11.08
C LEU A 16 11.11 -4.30 -10.07
N VAL A 17 10.06 -3.50 -9.98
CA VAL A 17 9.95 -2.46 -8.97
C VAL A 17 8.86 -2.84 -7.97
N GLU A 18 9.23 -3.00 -6.69
CA GLU A 18 8.27 -3.26 -5.63
C GLU A 18 7.72 -1.94 -5.07
N ASP A 19 6.40 -1.81 -5.06
CA ASP A 19 5.74 -0.85 -4.18
C ASP A 19 5.64 -1.47 -2.78
N ALA A 20 6.65 -1.23 -1.97
CA ALA A 20 6.74 -1.67 -0.59
C ALA A 20 6.37 -0.56 0.42
N ALA A 21 5.62 0.46 -0.04
CA ALA A 21 5.26 1.62 0.75
C ALA A 21 4.54 1.29 2.07
N GLU A 22 3.90 0.13 2.15
CA GLU A 22 3.11 -0.34 3.29
C GLU A 22 3.65 -1.65 3.88
N ALA A 23 4.76 -2.15 3.36
CA ALA A 23 5.25 -3.49 3.64
C ALA A 23 6.42 -3.56 4.63
N MET A 24 6.77 -2.47 5.29
CA MET A 24 7.86 -2.46 6.27
C MET A 24 7.60 -3.48 7.38
N GLY A 25 8.54 -4.44 7.53
CA GLY A 25 8.44 -5.54 8.50
C GLY A 25 7.55 -6.70 8.08
N ALA A 26 6.86 -6.63 6.93
CA ALA A 26 6.13 -7.76 6.38
C ALA A 26 7.05 -8.72 5.61
N THR A 27 6.75 -10.02 5.66
CA THR A 27 7.49 -11.04 4.92
C THR A 27 6.57 -11.89 4.06
N TRP A 28 7.12 -12.42 2.97
CA TRP A 28 6.52 -13.43 2.12
C TRP A 28 7.49 -14.60 1.98
N GLU A 29 7.03 -15.81 2.30
CA GLU A 29 7.88 -17.01 2.34
C GLU A 29 9.19 -16.80 3.11
N GLY A 30 9.10 -16.08 4.24
CA GLY A 30 10.24 -15.78 5.13
C GLY A 30 11.19 -14.70 4.63
N ARG A 31 10.96 -14.13 3.45
CA ARG A 31 11.79 -13.06 2.90
C ARG A 31 11.10 -11.70 3.08
N GLN A 32 11.85 -10.69 3.48
CA GLN A 32 11.36 -9.32 3.69
C GLN A 32 10.81 -8.73 2.39
N CYS A 33 9.57 -8.22 2.43
CA CYS A 33 9.01 -7.45 1.33
C CYS A 33 9.82 -6.16 1.10
N GLY A 34 9.98 -5.78 -0.16
CA GLY A 34 10.91 -4.72 -0.57
C GLY A 34 12.32 -5.22 -0.90
N SER A 35 12.54 -6.54 -0.86
CA SER A 35 13.83 -7.15 -1.23
C SER A 35 13.76 -8.11 -2.42
N TYR A 36 12.60 -8.25 -3.05
CA TYR A 36 12.40 -9.17 -4.18
C TYR A 36 12.79 -8.57 -5.52
N GLY A 37 12.52 -7.27 -5.69
CA GLY A 37 12.76 -6.55 -6.94
C GLY A 37 14.18 -6.02 -7.08
N ASP A 38 14.47 -5.47 -8.25
CA ASP A 38 15.68 -4.70 -8.52
C ASP A 38 15.66 -3.39 -7.75
N TYR A 39 14.46 -2.84 -7.57
CA TYR A 39 14.19 -1.63 -6.79
C TYR A 39 12.95 -1.82 -5.91
N ALA A 40 12.93 -1.16 -4.76
CA ALA A 40 11.72 -1.06 -3.95
C ALA A 40 11.57 0.34 -3.35
N ALA A 41 10.32 0.81 -3.30
CA ALA A 41 9.97 2.07 -2.67
C ALA A 41 9.30 1.82 -1.32
N VAL A 42 9.84 2.41 -0.26
CA VAL A 42 9.29 2.38 1.10
C VAL A 42 8.85 3.77 1.50
N SER A 43 7.72 3.88 2.19
CA SER A 43 7.16 5.16 2.63
C SER A 43 7.24 5.31 4.14
N TYR A 44 7.58 6.53 4.59
CA TYR A 44 7.52 6.98 5.98
C TYR A 44 6.50 8.10 6.17
N ASN A 45 5.46 8.12 5.30
CA ASN A 45 4.38 9.08 5.44
C ASN A 45 3.67 8.95 6.79
N GLY A 46 2.93 9.99 7.22
CA GLY A 46 2.34 10.12 8.54
C GLY A 46 1.45 8.97 9.03
N ASN A 47 0.88 8.21 8.09
CA ASN A 47 -0.01 7.07 8.38
C ASN A 47 0.67 5.69 8.32
N LYS A 48 1.98 5.62 8.06
CA LYS A 48 2.68 4.33 7.94
C LYS A 48 3.04 3.73 9.29
N ILE A 49 3.42 2.44 9.28
CA ILE A 49 3.71 1.69 10.53
C ILE A 49 4.87 2.27 11.32
N ILE A 50 5.86 2.85 10.65
CA ILE A 50 6.81 3.81 11.21
C ILE A 50 6.77 5.06 10.35
N THR A 51 6.93 6.22 10.95
CA THR A 51 6.69 7.48 10.28
C THR A 51 7.68 8.56 10.66
N GLY A 52 7.99 9.42 9.70
CA GLY A 52 8.62 10.72 9.91
C GLY A 52 7.68 11.87 9.56
N SER A 53 6.36 11.62 9.46
CA SER A 53 5.35 12.52 8.89
C SER A 53 5.49 12.71 7.37
N ALA A 54 6.67 12.49 6.83
CA ALA A 54 7.01 12.52 5.40
C ALA A 54 8.24 11.67 5.14
N GLY A 55 8.62 11.54 3.87
CA GLY A 55 9.82 10.83 3.47
C GLY A 55 9.57 9.42 3.00
N GLY A 56 10.60 8.81 2.50
CA GLY A 56 10.65 7.46 1.98
C GLY A 56 12.09 7.06 1.69
N CYS A 57 12.30 5.83 1.27
CA CYS A 57 13.60 5.40 0.76
C CYS A 57 13.43 4.50 -0.45
N LEU A 58 14.44 4.53 -1.29
CA LEU A 58 14.67 3.57 -2.37
C LEU A 58 15.60 2.47 -1.85
N LEU A 59 15.22 1.23 -2.05
CA LEU A 59 16.08 0.06 -1.83
C LEU A 59 16.52 -0.50 -3.17
N THR A 60 17.79 -0.83 -3.31
CA THR A 60 18.37 -1.49 -4.47
C THR A 60 19.67 -2.18 -4.08
N ASN A 61 20.03 -3.24 -4.80
CA ASN A 61 21.30 -3.93 -4.66
C ASN A 61 22.43 -3.30 -5.51
N SER A 62 22.09 -2.34 -6.39
CA SER A 62 23.03 -1.60 -7.23
C SER A 62 23.52 -0.35 -6.51
N LEU A 63 24.82 -0.32 -6.19
CA LEU A 63 25.44 0.88 -5.61
C LEU A 63 25.47 2.05 -6.61
N GLU A 64 25.62 1.76 -7.89
CA GLU A 64 25.58 2.75 -8.96
C GLU A 64 24.22 3.44 -8.99
N ASP A 65 23.14 2.67 -9.05
CA ASP A 65 21.76 3.21 -9.07
C ASP A 65 21.43 3.95 -7.78
N ALA A 66 21.87 3.44 -6.64
CA ALA A 66 21.69 4.13 -5.36
C ALA A 66 22.38 5.50 -5.34
N ASN A 67 23.57 5.61 -5.91
CA ASN A 67 24.30 6.87 -6.03
C ASN A 67 23.64 7.81 -7.04
N GLN A 68 23.17 7.28 -8.17
CA GLN A 68 22.44 8.06 -9.15
C GLN A 68 21.12 8.61 -8.59
N ALA A 69 20.34 7.78 -7.90
CA ALA A 69 19.13 8.20 -7.23
C ALA A 69 19.41 9.28 -6.16
N ARG A 70 20.50 9.13 -5.40
CA ARG A 70 20.94 10.14 -4.44
C ARG A 70 21.30 11.46 -5.12
N LYS A 71 22.02 11.42 -6.22
CA LYS A 71 22.35 12.60 -7.04
C LYS A 71 21.07 13.31 -7.49
N TRP A 72 20.15 12.60 -8.10
CA TRP A 72 18.87 13.17 -8.56
C TRP A 72 18.03 13.76 -7.42
N SER A 73 17.98 13.09 -6.28
CA SER A 73 17.20 13.57 -5.12
C SER A 73 17.80 14.81 -4.44
N THR A 74 19.05 15.15 -4.77
CA THR A 74 19.79 16.31 -4.25
C THR A 74 20.11 17.32 -5.35
N GLN A 75 19.18 17.53 -6.27
CA GLN A 75 19.23 18.52 -7.34
C GLN A 75 20.26 18.21 -8.46
N ALA A 76 20.76 16.98 -8.55
CA ALA A 76 21.79 16.57 -9.51
C ALA A 76 23.03 17.50 -9.53
N ARG A 77 23.45 17.97 -8.35
CA ARG A 77 24.59 18.87 -8.25
C ARG A 77 25.90 18.14 -8.49
N GLU A 78 26.77 18.76 -9.32
CA GLU A 78 28.12 18.32 -9.55
C GLU A 78 29.07 18.74 -8.40
N ALA A 79 30.21 18.03 -8.32
CA ALA A 79 31.26 18.36 -7.38
C ALA A 79 32.12 19.54 -7.93
N ALA A 80 31.56 20.74 -7.91
CA ALA A 80 32.19 21.96 -8.37
C ALA A 80 32.18 23.03 -7.27
N ALA A 81 33.06 24.03 -7.38
CA ALA A 81 33.10 25.15 -6.43
C ALA A 81 31.90 26.10 -6.56
N TRP A 82 31.11 25.95 -7.59
CA TRP A 82 29.88 26.68 -7.86
C TRP A 82 28.73 25.73 -8.10
N TYR A 83 27.50 26.23 -8.24
CA TYR A 83 26.35 25.44 -8.61
C TYR A 83 26.44 25.04 -10.09
N GLN A 84 26.68 23.76 -10.35
CA GLN A 84 26.72 23.15 -11.66
C GLN A 84 25.83 21.91 -11.67
N ASN A 85 25.07 21.77 -12.73
CA ASN A 85 24.15 20.65 -12.95
C ASN A 85 24.27 20.25 -14.43
N GLU A 86 24.65 19.01 -14.71
CA GLU A 86 24.73 18.46 -16.06
C GLU A 86 23.46 17.72 -16.47
N GLU A 87 22.59 17.46 -15.49
CA GLU A 87 21.32 16.77 -15.67
C GLU A 87 20.24 17.36 -14.75
N VAL A 88 18.97 17.04 -15.04
CA VAL A 88 17.84 17.49 -14.22
C VAL A 88 17.79 16.67 -12.92
N GLY A 89 17.68 17.34 -11.81
CA GLY A 89 17.49 16.75 -10.50
C GLY A 89 16.37 17.42 -9.72
N TYR A 90 16.09 16.87 -8.54
CA TYR A 90 14.94 17.22 -7.72
C TYR A 90 15.36 17.46 -6.27
N ASN A 91 14.55 18.18 -5.53
CA ASN A 91 14.70 18.34 -4.09
C ASN A 91 13.81 17.31 -3.36
N TYR A 92 14.19 16.05 -3.42
CA TYR A 92 13.41 14.92 -2.88
C TYR A 92 14.04 14.28 -1.64
N ARG A 93 15.22 14.73 -1.24
CA ARG A 93 15.88 14.15 -0.07
C ARG A 93 15.22 14.62 1.22
N MET A 94 14.85 13.67 2.08
CA MET A 94 14.33 14.03 3.41
C MET A 94 15.38 14.78 4.23
N SER A 95 14.94 15.65 5.12
CA SER A 95 15.82 16.37 6.05
C SER A 95 16.41 15.43 7.11
N ASN A 96 17.52 15.83 7.72
CA ASN A 96 18.12 15.09 8.82
C ASN A 96 17.20 14.99 10.05
N VAL A 97 16.32 15.98 10.26
CA VAL A 97 15.33 15.94 11.34
C VAL A 97 14.36 14.77 11.11
N ILE A 98 13.78 14.68 9.91
CA ILE A 98 12.89 13.58 9.53
C ILE A 98 13.62 12.25 9.60
N ALA A 99 14.84 12.15 9.09
CA ALA A 99 15.66 10.94 9.16
C ALA A 99 15.94 10.51 10.62
N GLY A 100 16.16 11.45 11.51
CA GLY A 100 16.33 11.20 12.95
C GLY A 100 15.08 10.60 13.59
N VAL A 101 13.91 11.16 13.30
CA VAL A 101 12.62 10.62 13.77
C VAL A 101 12.38 9.21 13.26
N ILE A 102 12.58 8.96 11.95
CA ILE A 102 12.41 7.64 11.35
C ILE A 102 13.37 6.62 11.97
N ARG A 103 14.62 7.01 12.20
CA ARG A 103 15.64 6.14 12.81
C ARG A 103 15.23 5.70 14.22
N ASP A 104 14.66 6.57 15.00
CA ASP A 104 14.15 6.23 16.34
C ASP A 104 12.92 5.32 16.24
N GLN A 105 11.94 5.68 15.43
CA GLN A 105 10.75 4.87 15.14
C GLN A 105 11.10 3.43 14.69
N TYR A 106 12.17 3.27 13.93
CA TYR A 106 12.60 1.96 13.44
C TYR A 106 12.99 1.00 14.57
N ASN A 107 13.50 1.51 15.69
CA ASN A 107 13.81 0.69 16.86
C ASN A 107 12.56 0.06 17.48
N HIS A 108 11.38 0.66 17.26
CA HIS A 108 10.09 0.22 17.77
C HIS A 108 9.25 -0.55 16.74
N LEU A 109 9.78 -0.85 15.55
CA LEU A 109 9.02 -1.49 14.48
C LEU A 109 8.34 -2.80 14.92
N GLN A 110 9.06 -3.67 15.64
CA GLN A 110 8.51 -4.95 16.09
C GLN A 110 7.44 -4.78 17.17
N GLU A 111 7.59 -3.79 18.03
CA GLU A 111 6.58 -3.40 19.00
C GLU A 111 5.30 -2.93 18.32
N HIS A 112 5.42 -2.01 17.35
CA HIS A 112 4.28 -1.55 16.55
C HIS A 112 3.58 -2.68 15.78
N ILE A 113 4.33 -3.62 15.20
CA ILE A 113 3.74 -4.79 14.53
C ILE A 113 2.95 -5.64 15.54
N ALA A 114 3.50 -5.89 16.72
CA ALA A 114 2.84 -6.66 17.76
C ALA A 114 1.55 -5.98 18.25
N GLU A 115 1.56 -4.67 18.46
CA GLU A 115 0.39 -3.88 18.82
C GLU A 115 -0.69 -3.92 17.71
N LYS A 116 -0.30 -3.73 16.46
CA LYS A 116 -1.21 -3.81 15.32
C LYS A 116 -1.81 -5.20 15.16
N LYS A 117 -1.01 -6.25 15.36
CA LYS A 117 -1.49 -7.63 15.37
C LYS A 117 -2.50 -7.87 16.50
N ALA A 118 -2.26 -7.33 17.68
CA ALA A 118 -3.19 -7.44 18.80
C ALA A 118 -4.53 -6.75 18.50
N ILE A 119 -4.50 -5.57 17.87
CA ILE A 119 -5.71 -4.86 17.40
C ILE A 119 -6.45 -5.72 16.37
N TYR A 120 -5.75 -6.22 15.36
CA TYR A 120 -6.32 -7.08 14.32
C TYR A 120 -7.00 -8.31 14.93
N ASN A 121 -6.34 -9.01 15.87
CA ASN A 121 -6.90 -10.19 16.51
C ASN A 121 -8.15 -9.86 17.34
N ARG A 122 -8.20 -8.68 17.97
CA ARG A 122 -9.40 -8.20 18.69
C ARG A 122 -10.56 -7.99 17.72
N TYR A 123 -10.34 -7.39 16.58
CA TYR A 123 -11.37 -7.26 15.54
C TYR A 123 -11.79 -8.65 15.00
N LYS A 124 -10.83 -9.50 14.66
CA LYS A 124 -11.09 -10.85 14.15
C LYS A 124 -11.98 -11.65 15.10
N GLU A 125 -11.71 -11.61 16.41
CA GLU A 125 -12.53 -12.28 17.41
C GLU A 125 -13.88 -11.60 17.61
N GLY A 126 -13.91 -10.27 17.72
CA GLY A 126 -15.16 -9.52 17.98
C GLY A 126 -16.15 -9.56 16.82
N LEU A 127 -15.69 -9.80 15.60
CA LEU A 127 -16.50 -9.80 14.38
C LEU A 127 -16.68 -11.18 13.74
N LYS A 128 -16.22 -12.26 14.40
CA LYS A 128 -16.18 -13.62 13.85
C LYS A 128 -17.54 -14.20 13.46
N ASP A 129 -18.61 -13.73 14.09
CA ASP A 129 -19.98 -14.20 13.84
C ASP A 129 -20.72 -13.36 12.79
N LEU A 130 -20.04 -12.37 12.22
CA LEU A 130 -20.56 -11.54 11.14
C LEU A 130 -20.12 -12.08 9.77
N PRO A 131 -20.92 -11.85 8.72
CA PRO A 131 -20.59 -12.28 7.36
C PRO A 131 -19.53 -11.37 6.72
N ILE A 132 -18.32 -11.44 7.27
CA ILE A 132 -17.17 -10.65 6.82
C ILE A 132 -15.89 -11.49 6.83
N LYS A 133 -14.92 -11.06 6.05
CA LYS A 133 -13.54 -11.59 6.05
C LYS A 133 -12.57 -10.48 6.40
N MET A 134 -11.74 -10.73 7.42
CA MET A 134 -10.68 -9.80 7.82
C MET A 134 -9.41 -10.05 7.01
N ASN A 135 -8.75 -8.99 6.53
CA ASN A 135 -7.43 -8.99 5.88
C ASN A 135 -7.13 -10.32 5.13
N PRO A 136 -7.79 -10.63 4.01
CA PRO A 136 -7.57 -11.91 3.33
C PRO A 136 -6.13 -11.99 2.81
N PHE A 137 -5.36 -12.93 3.34
CA PHE A 137 -3.99 -13.24 2.91
C PHE A 137 -3.72 -14.74 3.13
N ASP A 138 -2.70 -15.26 2.47
CA ASP A 138 -2.25 -16.64 2.67
C ASP A 138 -1.41 -16.74 3.95
N GLU A 139 -2.03 -17.22 5.03
CA GLU A 139 -1.41 -17.36 6.35
C GLU A 139 -0.24 -18.37 6.35
N THR A 140 -0.08 -19.18 5.31
CA THR A 140 1.02 -20.15 5.20
C THR A 140 2.29 -19.56 4.61
N LYS A 141 2.18 -18.43 3.91
CA LYS A 141 3.27 -17.78 3.19
C LYS A 141 3.59 -16.39 3.68
N ALA A 142 2.58 -15.64 4.14
CA ALA A 142 2.71 -14.24 4.47
C ALA A 142 2.71 -14.01 5.99
N GLU A 143 3.64 -13.18 6.44
CA GLU A 143 3.59 -12.53 7.76
C GLU A 143 3.38 -11.03 7.55
N PRO A 144 2.13 -10.53 7.62
CA PRO A 144 1.85 -9.12 7.45
C PRO A 144 2.30 -8.30 8.66
N ASN A 145 2.55 -7.03 8.43
CA ASN A 145 2.81 -6.07 9.51
C ASN A 145 1.54 -5.54 10.18
N TYR A 146 0.35 -5.96 9.71
CA TYR A 146 -0.96 -5.53 10.21
C TYR A 146 -1.17 -4.01 10.24
N TRP A 147 -0.51 -3.29 9.35
CA TRP A 147 -0.59 -1.83 9.27
C TRP A 147 -2.03 -1.31 9.32
N LEU A 148 -2.93 -1.93 8.56
CA LEU A 148 -4.37 -1.69 8.64
C LEU A 148 -5.12 -2.98 8.95
N SER A 149 -6.24 -2.84 9.68
CA SER A 149 -7.26 -3.88 9.80
C SER A 149 -8.34 -3.59 8.79
N SER A 150 -8.39 -4.36 7.71
CA SER A 150 -9.40 -4.26 6.66
C SER A 150 -10.38 -5.41 6.72
N MET A 151 -11.57 -5.20 6.18
CA MET A 151 -12.61 -6.22 6.11
C MET A 151 -13.29 -6.21 4.74
N LEU A 152 -13.72 -7.37 4.30
CA LEU A 152 -14.60 -7.57 3.16
C LEU A 152 -15.93 -8.09 3.68
N ILE A 153 -17.04 -7.53 3.20
CA ILE A 153 -18.37 -8.03 3.48
C ILE A 153 -18.66 -9.15 2.49
N ASP A 154 -19.22 -10.26 2.96
CA ASP A 154 -19.64 -11.35 2.08
C ASP A 154 -20.71 -10.85 1.12
N GLU A 155 -20.63 -11.27 -0.13
CA GLU A 155 -21.49 -10.77 -1.21
C GLU A 155 -23.00 -10.96 -0.91
N GLU A 156 -23.36 -12.09 -0.29
CA GLU A 156 -24.74 -12.41 0.08
C GLU A 156 -25.28 -11.49 1.20
N ALA A 157 -24.41 -10.91 2.00
CA ALA A 157 -24.73 -9.98 3.07
C ALA A 157 -24.71 -8.51 2.63
N MET A 158 -24.42 -8.25 1.36
CA MET A 158 -24.37 -6.89 0.82
C MET A 158 -25.75 -6.36 0.47
N CYS A 159 -26.10 -5.18 0.96
CA CYS A 159 -27.19 -4.40 0.42
C CYS A 159 -26.77 -3.70 -0.87
N LYS A 160 -27.76 -3.23 -1.65
CA LYS A 160 -27.48 -2.54 -2.91
C LYS A 160 -26.75 -1.23 -2.67
N GLN A 161 -25.57 -1.12 -3.24
CA GLN A 161 -24.76 0.09 -3.24
C GLN A 161 -24.65 0.65 -4.65
N VAL A 162 -24.74 1.98 -4.77
CA VAL A 162 -24.58 2.72 -6.03
C VAL A 162 -23.43 3.68 -5.84
N ARG A 163 -22.37 3.47 -6.59
CA ARG A 163 -21.19 4.34 -6.57
C ARG A 163 -21.11 5.17 -7.83
N GLY A 164 -21.17 6.50 -7.63
CA GLY A 164 -20.82 7.49 -8.63
C GLY A 164 -19.30 7.74 -8.66
N GLU A 165 -18.91 8.82 -9.29
CA GLU A 165 -17.50 9.24 -9.32
C GLU A 165 -17.03 9.85 -8.01
N THR A 166 -17.92 10.56 -7.33
CA THR A 166 -17.64 11.34 -6.11
C THR A 166 -18.52 10.93 -4.93
N GLU A 167 -19.57 10.15 -5.17
CA GLU A 167 -20.57 9.79 -4.17
C GLU A 167 -20.77 8.28 -4.11
N ALA A 168 -21.06 7.78 -2.92
CA ALA A 168 -21.49 6.41 -2.69
C ALA A 168 -22.83 6.46 -1.94
N LEU A 169 -23.88 5.92 -2.55
CA LEU A 169 -25.23 5.81 -1.99
C LEU A 169 -25.57 4.34 -1.79
N TYR A 170 -26.47 4.05 -0.87
CA TYR A 170 -26.95 2.71 -0.64
C TYR A 170 -28.45 2.66 -0.38
N ILE A 171 -29.04 1.50 -0.59
CA ILE A 171 -30.43 1.23 -0.27
C ILE A 171 -30.41 0.25 0.90
N SER A 172 -30.82 0.72 2.08
CA SER A 172 -30.89 -0.12 3.28
C SER A 172 -31.80 -1.33 3.07
N GLU A 173 -31.33 -2.49 3.46
CA GLU A 173 -32.05 -3.76 3.41
C GLU A 173 -31.88 -4.49 4.74
N THR A 174 -32.97 -4.95 5.33
CA THR A 174 -32.95 -5.64 6.63
C THR A 174 -32.06 -6.88 6.57
N GLY A 175 -31.12 -6.97 7.50
CA GLY A 175 -30.16 -8.09 7.62
C GLY A 175 -28.98 -8.01 6.66
N LYS A 176 -28.86 -6.92 5.86
CA LYS A 176 -27.74 -6.67 4.99
C LYS A 176 -27.12 -5.30 5.25
N SER A 177 -25.89 -5.14 4.86
CA SER A 177 -25.18 -3.87 4.95
C SER A 177 -24.21 -3.66 3.80
N CYS A 178 -23.52 -2.54 3.76
CA CYS A 178 -22.46 -2.27 2.78
C CYS A 178 -21.37 -1.41 3.41
N PRO A 179 -20.19 -1.28 2.77
CA PRO A 179 -19.12 -0.45 3.30
C PRO A 179 -19.55 0.98 3.63
N THR A 180 -20.37 1.62 2.81
CA THR A 180 -20.84 2.99 3.06
C THR A 180 -21.68 3.08 4.34
N GLU A 181 -22.66 2.18 4.51
CA GLU A 181 -23.50 2.15 5.71
C GLU A 181 -22.70 1.88 6.98
N ILE A 182 -21.74 0.95 6.91
CA ILE A 182 -20.83 0.66 8.06
C ILE A 182 -19.99 1.89 8.40
N LEU A 183 -19.44 2.58 7.40
CA LEU A 183 -18.66 3.80 7.62
C LEU A 183 -19.49 4.91 8.27
N ASP A 184 -20.74 5.08 7.85
CA ASP A 184 -21.67 6.02 8.47
C ASP A 184 -21.97 5.63 9.93
N ALA A 185 -22.20 4.35 10.18
CA ALA A 185 -22.47 3.84 11.53
C ALA A 185 -21.29 4.05 12.49
N ILE A 186 -20.08 3.67 12.08
CA ILE A 186 -18.89 3.86 12.93
C ILE A 186 -18.53 5.33 13.12
N SER A 187 -18.79 6.18 12.13
CA SER A 187 -18.61 7.63 12.25
C SER A 187 -19.52 8.22 13.33
N SER A 188 -20.73 7.68 13.49
CA SER A 188 -21.68 8.14 14.51
C SER A 188 -21.21 7.92 15.95
N ILE A 189 -20.26 7.01 16.16
CA ILE A 189 -19.63 6.71 17.46
C ILE A 189 -18.20 7.25 17.56
N ASN A 190 -17.85 8.24 16.72
CA ASN A 190 -16.54 8.88 16.68
C ASN A 190 -15.39 7.91 16.33
N ALA A 191 -15.66 6.89 15.53
CA ALA A 191 -14.66 6.01 14.93
C ALA A 191 -14.55 6.31 13.45
N GLU A 192 -13.32 6.31 12.93
CA GLU A 192 -13.05 6.59 11.52
C GLU A 192 -12.66 5.31 10.79
N GLY A 193 -13.28 5.11 9.63
CA GLY A 193 -12.92 4.10 8.65
C GLY A 193 -12.78 4.71 7.27
N ARG A 194 -12.18 3.96 6.36
CA ARG A 194 -12.02 4.36 4.96
C ARG A 194 -12.37 3.20 4.05
N PRO A 195 -12.97 3.45 2.87
CA PRO A 195 -13.11 2.41 1.88
C PRO A 195 -11.74 2.00 1.35
N ILE A 196 -11.61 0.76 0.89
CA ILE A 196 -10.42 0.32 0.16
C ILE A 196 -10.24 1.20 -1.08
N TRP A 197 -8.97 1.48 -1.42
CA TRP A 197 -8.61 2.41 -2.49
C TRP A 197 -9.23 2.03 -3.84
N LYS A 198 -9.73 3.04 -4.52
CA LYS A 198 -10.19 2.91 -5.90
C LYS A 198 -9.01 2.50 -6.78
N PRO A 199 -9.10 1.37 -7.53
CA PRO A 199 -8.03 0.92 -8.41
C PRO A 199 -7.61 1.98 -9.42
N MET A 200 -6.31 2.04 -9.72
CA MET A 200 -5.75 3.08 -10.60
C MET A 200 -6.42 3.14 -11.98
N HIS A 201 -6.72 1.99 -12.59
CA HIS A 201 -7.41 1.93 -13.88
C HIS A 201 -8.85 2.46 -13.83
N MET A 202 -9.44 2.61 -12.65
CA MET A 202 -10.76 3.20 -12.45
C MET A 202 -10.70 4.69 -12.12
N GLN A 203 -9.51 5.26 -11.88
CA GLN A 203 -9.38 6.69 -11.66
C GLN A 203 -9.77 7.48 -12.91
N PRO A 204 -10.49 8.61 -12.77
CA PRO A 204 -10.94 9.41 -13.92
C PRO A 204 -9.84 9.77 -14.90
N MET A 205 -8.65 10.08 -14.41
CA MET A 205 -7.49 10.44 -15.23
C MET A 205 -6.99 9.31 -16.14
N TYR A 206 -7.32 8.06 -15.84
CA TYR A 206 -6.89 6.87 -16.60
C TYR A 206 -8.01 6.23 -17.44
N ARG A 207 -9.19 6.84 -17.55
CA ARG A 207 -10.33 6.28 -18.31
C ARG A 207 -10.01 5.97 -19.76
N MET A 208 -9.17 6.81 -20.37
CA MET A 208 -8.86 6.75 -21.80
C MET A 208 -7.63 5.88 -22.11
N HIS A 209 -6.98 5.35 -21.05
CA HIS A 209 -5.82 4.49 -21.24
C HIS A 209 -6.25 3.03 -21.40
N GLU A 210 -5.45 2.28 -22.14
CA GLU A 210 -5.62 0.83 -22.24
C GLU A 210 -5.48 0.16 -20.86
N PHE A 211 -6.24 -0.90 -20.68
CA PHE A 211 -6.12 -1.79 -19.54
C PHE A 211 -5.92 -3.21 -20.04
N ILE A 212 -4.77 -3.77 -19.78
CA ILE A 212 -4.39 -5.12 -20.23
C ILE A 212 -4.69 -6.09 -19.09
N THR A 213 -5.45 -7.14 -19.40
CA THR A 213 -5.71 -8.27 -18.52
C THR A 213 -5.04 -9.53 -19.03
N VAL A 214 -4.74 -10.45 -18.13
CA VAL A 214 -4.15 -11.76 -18.48
C VAL A 214 -4.99 -12.50 -19.52
N ASN A 215 -6.30 -12.31 -19.50
CA ASN A 215 -7.25 -13.01 -20.37
C ASN A 215 -7.73 -12.15 -21.56
N GLY A 216 -7.21 -10.96 -21.76
CA GLY A 216 -7.69 -10.03 -22.79
C GLY A 216 -9.14 -9.58 -22.62
N SER A 217 -9.76 -9.81 -21.48
CA SER A 217 -11.21 -9.66 -21.23
C SER A 217 -11.66 -8.22 -20.92
N GLY A 218 -10.87 -7.21 -21.24
CA GLY A 218 -11.21 -5.82 -20.99
C GLY A 218 -11.07 -5.39 -19.53
N ARG A 219 -11.48 -4.16 -19.22
CA ARG A 219 -11.36 -3.60 -17.86
C ARG A 219 -12.21 -4.37 -16.87
N ALA A 220 -11.58 -4.86 -15.83
CA ALA A 220 -12.31 -5.33 -14.67
C ALA A 220 -13.11 -4.14 -14.10
N LYS A 221 -14.42 -4.23 -14.15
CA LYS A 221 -15.34 -3.20 -13.65
C LYS A 221 -15.54 -3.26 -12.15
N THR A 222 -15.02 -4.31 -11.54
CA THR A 222 -15.29 -4.66 -10.15
C THR A 222 -13.98 -4.97 -9.47
N ASN A 223 -13.98 -5.25 -8.29
CA ASN A 223 -13.07 -5.91 -7.40
C ASN A 223 -12.57 -5.03 -6.34
N ALA A 224 -11.96 -4.63 -5.72
CA ALA A 224 -11.53 -3.92 -4.55
C ALA A 224 -12.32 -2.62 -4.28
N TYR A 225 -13.26 -2.25 -5.15
CA TYR A 225 -13.96 -0.97 -5.01
C TYR A 225 -15.49 -1.11 -4.81
N ILE A 226 -15.95 -2.34 -4.77
CA ILE A 226 -17.37 -2.61 -4.49
C ILE A 226 -17.53 -2.92 -3.00
#